data_e4159d1fd63d8d2dad64058cbc1287b0
#
_entry.id   e4159d1fd63d8d2dad64058cbc1287b0
#
_cell.length_a   1.000
_cell.length_b   1.000
_cell.length_c   1.000
_cell.angle_alpha   90.00
_cell.angle_beta   90.00
_cell.angle_gamma   90.00
#
_symmetry.space_group_name_H-M   'P 1'
#
loop_
_entity.id
_entity.type
_entity.pdbx_description
1 polymer ?
#
loop_
_entity_poly.entity_id
_entity_poly.type
_entity_poly.pdbx_seq_one_letter_code
_entity_poly.pdbx_strand_id
1 'polypeptide(L)'
;MKRRVVFSVSCAAILTGCVSADVHTWRIVPVPGEIRGGTGCRVGVRSIGLPSAMSQTSVPEPGGAYMANTFQNDLWAGPLATILQIAIVQNLAQRLPSDSVMVNGGAIGAASNQFVEIQILDFSPNVLGQVALSAQLATRFSASQNWQFENFISHSPGGQTPETIVAAMSSLWGEAADRLATMLS
;
A
#
# COMPACT_ATOMS: atom_id res chain seq x y z
N MET A 1 -45.76 14.23 -68.77
CA MET A 1 -45.44 14.83 -67.46
C MET A 1 -44.86 13.73 -66.55
N LYS A 2 -43.50 13.71 -66.32
CA LYS A 2 -42.84 12.72 -65.48
C LYS A 2 -42.50 13.38 -64.14
N ARG A 3 -43.17 12.94 -63.01
CA ARG A 3 -42.88 13.39 -61.66
C ARG A 3 -41.62 12.66 -61.16
N ARG A 4 -40.58 13.40 -60.85
CA ARG A 4 -39.40 12.89 -60.14
C ARG A 4 -39.67 12.95 -58.65
N VAL A 5 -39.63 11.79 -57.98
CA VAL A 5 -39.66 11.69 -56.54
C VAL A 5 -38.22 11.73 -56.05
N VAL A 6 -37.89 12.74 -55.25
CA VAL A 6 -36.58 12.89 -54.58
C VAL A 6 -36.66 12.23 -53.17
N PHE A 7 -35.96 11.13 -52.98
CA PHE A 7 -35.78 10.52 -51.65
C PHE A 7 -34.66 11.23 -50.94
N SER A 8 -34.99 12.00 -49.88
CA SER A 8 -34.01 12.56 -48.96
C SER A 8 -33.65 11.46 -47.92
N VAL A 9 -32.42 10.96 -48.00
CA VAL A 9 -31.86 10.08 -46.97
C VAL A 9 -31.26 10.93 -45.85
N SER A 10 -31.97 11.00 -44.71
CA SER A 10 -31.44 11.62 -43.48
C SER A 10 -30.44 10.69 -42.81
N CYS A 11 -29.17 11.07 -42.86
CA CYS A 11 -28.11 10.38 -42.17
C CYS A 11 -28.10 10.82 -40.68
N ALA A 12 -28.67 10.02 -39.81
CA ALA A 12 -28.58 10.22 -38.37
C ALA A 12 -27.16 9.90 -37.89
N ALA A 13 -26.35 10.91 -37.59
CA ALA A 13 -25.05 10.75 -36.97
C ALA A 13 -25.25 10.33 -35.49
N ILE A 14 -24.98 9.07 -35.17
CA ILE A 14 -24.94 8.56 -33.80
C ILE A 14 -23.63 9.07 -33.17
N LEU A 15 -23.69 10.11 -32.37
CA LEU A 15 -22.60 10.56 -31.52
C LEU A 15 -22.49 9.55 -30.34
N THR A 16 -21.67 8.53 -30.50
CA THR A 16 -21.22 7.71 -29.39
C THR A 16 -20.30 8.58 -28.52
N GLY A 17 -20.86 9.19 -27.49
CA GLY A 17 -20.07 9.86 -26.45
C GLY A 17 -19.17 8.83 -25.79
N CYS A 18 -17.83 9.02 -25.89
CA CYS A 18 -16.88 8.30 -25.07
C CYS A 18 -17.13 8.70 -23.61
N VAL A 19 -17.79 7.86 -22.84
CA VAL A 19 -17.82 7.97 -21.39
C VAL A 19 -16.43 7.61 -20.91
N SER A 20 -15.61 8.62 -20.55
CA SER A 20 -14.37 8.37 -19.82
C SER A 20 -14.73 7.73 -18.48
N ALA A 21 -14.23 6.53 -18.22
CA ALA A 21 -14.40 5.93 -16.90
C ALA A 21 -13.66 6.78 -15.86
N ASP A 22 -14.31 7.07 -14.74
CA ASP A 22 -13.71 7.82 -13.64
C ASP A 22 -12.53 7.03 -13.06
N VAL A 23 -11.38 7.70 -12.92
CA VAL A 23 -10.18 7.14 -12.32
C VAL A 23 -10.12 7.56 -10.85
N HIS A 24 -10.02 6.58 -9.96
CA HIS A 24 -9.85 6.79 -8.53
C HIS A 24 -8.41 6.58 -8.11
N THR A 25 -7.95 7.36 -7.12
CA THR A 25 -6.61 7.20 -6.56
C THR A 25 -6.67 6.83 -5.09
N TRP A 26 -5.89 5.82 -4.70
CA TRP A 26 -5.90 5.20 -3.39
C TRP A 26 -4.57 5.33 -2.68
N ARG A 27 -4.59 5.32 -1.37
CA ARG A 27 -3.40 5.31 -0.52
C ARG A 27 -3.61 4.43 0.71
N ILE A 28 -2.55 3.85 1.21
CA ILE A 28 -2.54 3.21 2.54
C ILE A 28 -2.51 4.33 3.58
N VAL A 29 -3.40 4.26 4.55
CA VAL A 29 -3.53 5.25 5.61
C VAL A 29 -3.00 4.72 6.94
N PRO A 30 -2.44 5.59 7.81
CA PRO A 30 -2.06 5.17 9.14
C PRO A 30 -3.29 4.79 9.97
N VAL A 31 -3.15 3.74 10.76
CA VAL A 31 -4.19 3.20 11.64
C VAL A 31 -3.73 3.35 13.08
N PRO A 32 -4.58 3.85 14.00
CA PRO A 32 -4.25 3.92 15.41
C PRO A 32 -3.86 2.54 15.96
N GLY A 33 -2.87 2.52 16.85
CA GLY A 33 -2.39 1.30 17.49
C GLY A 33 -2.00 1.55 18.94
N GLU A 34 -1.52 0.52 19.62
CA GLU A 34 -1.10 0.60 21.01
C GLU A 34 0.13 1.50 21.17
N ILE A 35 0.01 2.49 22.04
CA ILE A 35 1.15 3.36 22.38
C ILE A 35 2.12 2.57 23.24
N ARG A 36 3.36 2.50 22.81
CA ARG A 36 4.49 1.91 23.52
C ARG A 36 5.49 2.99 23.90
N GLY A 37 6.13 2.83 25.05
CA GLY A 37 7.17 3.76 25.44
C GLY A 37 8.35 3.65 24.47
N GLY A 38 8.72 4.74 23.83
CA GLY A 38 9.94 4.78 23.02
C GLY A 38 11.19 4.93 23.90
N THR A 39 12.35 4.64 23.34
CA THR A 39 13.66 4.73 24.00
C THR A 39 14.36 6.08 23.79
N GLY A 40 13.69 7.06 23.17
CA GLY A 40 14.26 8.34 22.79
C GLY A 40 15.22 8.25 21.59
N CYS A 41 15.05 7.19 20.80
CA CYS A 41 15.88 6.95 19.62
C CYS A 41 15.42 7.71 18.38
N ARG A 42 16.29 7.77 17.39
CA ARG A 42 15.99 8.22 16.04
C ARG A 42 15.91 7.02 15.13
N VAL A 43 14.67 6.66 14.78
CA VAL A 43 14.36 5.47 13.99
C VAL A 43 14.30 5.84 12.51
N GLY A 44 15.21 5.29 11.73
CA GLY A 44 15.24 5.45 10.27
C GLY A 44 14.57 4.26 9.57
N VAL A 45 13.46 4.49 8.89
CA VAL A 45 12.80 3.47 8.07
C VAL A 45 13.42 3.46 6.67
N ARG A 46 14.01 2.33 6.28
CA ARG A 46 14.58 2.12 4.95
C ARG A 46 13.47 1.98 3.88
N SER A 47 13.87 1.89 2.62
CA SER A 47 12.95 1.59 1.53
C SER A 47 12.25 0.24 1.75
N ILE A 48 10.97 0.17 1.41
CA ILE A 48 10.19 -1.06 1.48
C ILE A 48 10.52 -1.91 0.25
N GLY A 49 10.98 -3.14 0.48
CA GLY A 49 11.17 -4.12 -0.59
C GLY A 49 9.83 -4.71 -1.02
N LEU A 50 9.57 -4.71 -2.33
CA LEU A 50 8.37 -5.29 -2.94
C LEU A 50 8.74 -6.33 -3.99
N PRO A 51 7.98 -7.44 -4.12
CA PRO A 51 8.04 -8.29 -5.30
C PRO A 51 7.71 -7.48 -6.56
N SER A 52 8.34 -7.80 -7.68
CA SER A 52 8.08 -7.12 -8.97
C SER A 52 6.62 -7.15 -9.40
N ALA A 53 5.91 -8.25 -9.10
CA ALA A 53 4.48 -8.39 -9.37
C ALA A 53 3.61 -7.35 -8.62
N MET A 54 4.10 -6.80 -7.52
CA MET A 54 3.40 -5.78 -6.73
C MET A 54 3.81 -4.34 -7.08
N SER A 55 4.74 -4.17 -8.01
CA SER A 55 5.16 -2.85 -8.50
C SER A 55 4.17 -2.24 -9.50
N GLN A 56 2.97 -2.79 -9.61
CA GLN A 56 1.90 -2.29 -10.46
C GLN A 56 1.32 -0.98 -9.90
N THR A 57 0.77 -0.18 -10.81
CA THR A 57 0.18 1.12 -10.46
C THR A 57 -1.25 1.00 -9.93
N SER A 58 -1.91 -0.15 -10.13
CA SER A 58 -3.31 -0.37 -9.78
C SER A 58 -3.48 -1.16 -8.48
N VAL A 59 -4.61 -0.95 -7.82
CA VAL A 59 -5.01 -1.70 -6.62
C VAL A 59 -5.25 -3.17 -6.99
N PRO A 60 -4.75 -4.14 -6.21
CA PRO A 60 -4.99 -5.56 -6.49
C PRO A 60 -6.47 -5.91 -6.34
N GLU A 61 -6.98 -6.70 -7.28
CA GLU A 61 -8.35 -7.21 -7.29
C GLU A 61 -8.38 -8.65 -6.73
N PRO A 62 -9.43 -9.03 -5.99
CA PRO A 62 -9.62 -10.42 -5.59
C PRO A 62 -9.53 -11.39 -6.74
N GLY A 63 -8.66 -12.38 -6.64
CA GLY A 63 -8.36 -13.31 -7.72
C GLY A 63 -8.02 -14.72 -7.22
N GLY A 64 -7.95 -15.66 -8.16
CA GLY A 64 -7.50 -17.03 -7.86
C GLY A 64 -6.01 -17.07 -7.48
N ALA A 65 -5.59 -18.15 -6.82
CA ALA A 65 -4.23 -18.32 -6.29
C ALA A 65 -3.09 -18.16 -7.33
N TYR A 66 -3.40 -18.20 -8.59
CA TYR A 66 -2.44 -18.09 -9.69
C TYR A 66 -2.70 -16.87 -10.60
N MET A 67 -3.60 -15.96 -10.18
CA MET A 67 -3.97 -14.79 -10.97
C MET A 67 -3.68 -13.52 -10.19
N ALA A 68 -2.89 -12.63 -10.77
CA ALA A 68 -2.63 -11.29 -10.26
C ALA A 68 -3.49 -10.28 -11.03
N ASN A 69 -4.75 -10.14 -10.63
CA ASN A 69 -5.67 -9.18 -11.21
C ASN A 69 -5.54 -7.81 -10.52
N THR A 70 -5.92 -6.76 -11.24
CA THR A 70 -5.98 -5.40 -10.69
C THR A 70 -7.23 -4.67 -11.19
N PHE A 71 -7.78 -3.80 -10.36
CA PHE A 71 -8.84 -2.89 -10.76
C PHE A 71 -8.31 -1.90 -11.80
N GLN A 72 -8.97 -1.79 -12.96
CA GLN A 72 -8.45 -1.01 -14.09
C GLN A 72 -8.42 0.50 -13.83
N ASN A 73 -9.39 1.02 -13.08
CA ASN A 73 -9.58 2.45 -12.85
C ASN A 73 -9.19 2.90 -11.44
N ASP A 74 -8.65 2.01 -10.64
CA ASP A 74 -8.30 2.24 -9.24
C ASP A 74 -6.79 2.17 -9.08
N LEU A 75 -6.16 3.33 -9.05
CA LEU A 75 -4.71 3.48 -9.06
C LEU A 75 -4.18 3.82 -7.67
N TRP A 76 -2.96 3.43 -7.39
CA TRP A 76 -2.24 3.99 -6.26
C TRP A 76 -1.88 5.46 -6.51
N ALA A 77 -1.95 6.28 -5.46
CA ALA A 77 -1.60 7.71 -5.52
C ALA A 77 -0.10 7.98 -5.77
N GLY A 78 0.68 6.94 -6.01
CA GLY A 78 2.11 6.96 -6.31
C GLY A 78 2.72 5.56 -6.23
N PRO A 79 4.05 5.43 -6.27
CA PRO A 79 4.72 4.13 -6.12
C PRO A 79 4.35 3.48 -4.78
N LEU A 80 3.84 2.25 -4.80
CA LEU A 80 3.33 1.57 -3.61
C LEU A 80 4.39 1.47 -2.49
N ALA A 81 5.65 1.19 -2.83
CA ALA A 81 6.75 1.16 -1.85
C ALA A 81 6.88 2.49 -1.08
N THR A 82 6.74 3.63 -1.76
CA THR A 82 6.79 4.96 -1.15
C THR A 82 5.57 5.22 -0.27
N ILE A 83 4.38 4.84 -0.73
CA ILE A 83 3.14 4.97 0.05
C ILE A 83 3.24 4.16 1.35
N LEU A 84 3.70 2.92 1.27
CA LEU A 84 3.91 2.05 2.41
C LEU A 84 4.98 2.60 3.37
N GLN A 85 6.08 3.12 2.83
CA GLN A 85 7.13 3.72 3.66
C GLN A 85 6.63 4.93 4.46
N ILE A 86 5.87 5.81 3.83
CA ILE A 86 5.27 6.97 4.51
C ILE A 86 4.27 6.50 5.57
N ALA A 87 3.41 5.55 5.23
CA ALA A 87 2.41 5.04 6.16
C ALA A 87 3.03 4.34 7.37
N ILE A 88 4.11 3.57 7.20
CA ILE A 88 4.78 2.90 8.34
C ILE A 88 5.50 3.92 9.25
N VAL A 89 6.12 4.96 8.68
CA VAL A 89 6.70 6.05 9.48
C VAL A 89 5.62 6.70 10.35
N GLN A 90 4.46 7.02 9.78
CA GLN A 90 3.34 7.63 10.50
C GLN A 90 2.76 6.68 11.57
N ASN A 91 2.60 5.41 11.24
CA ASN A 91 2.14 4.38 12.17
C ASN A 91 3.10 4.22 13.36
N LEU A 92 4.41 4.14 13.10
CA LEU A 92 5.42 4.02 14.15
C LEU A 92 5.52 5.28 15.03
N ALA A 93 5.42 6.48 14.42
CA ALA A 93 5.44 7.73 15.18
C ALA A 93 4.28 7.84 16.18
N GLN A 94 3.10 7.28 15.85
CA GLN A 94 1.97 7.22 16.78
C GLN A 94 2.19 6.23 17.93
N ARG A 95 2.91 5.13 17.70
CA ARG A 95 3.16 4.04 18.65
C ARG A 95 4.35 4.32 19.57
N LEU A 96 5.31 5.09 19.08
CA LEU A 96 6.58 5.41 19.74
C LEU A 96 6.73 6.94 19.90
N PRO A 97 5.89 7.59 20.73
CA PRO A 97 5.85 9.06 20.79
C PRO A 97 7.14 9.69 21.36
N SER A 98 7.97 8.90 22.08
CA SER A 98 9.26 9.36 22.59
C SER A 98 10.39 9.29 21.57
N ASP A 99 10.18 8.59 20.45
CA ASP A 99 11.15 8.40 19.38
C ASP A 99 10.88 9.36 18.21
N SER A 100 11.92 9.71 17.49
CA SER A 100 11.80 10.43 16.22
C SER A 100 11.85 9.43 15.09
N VAL A 101 10.69 9.14 14.47
CA VAL A 101 10.59 8.20 13.35
C VAL A 101 10.63 8.95 12.02
N MET A 102 11.51 8.55 11.13
CA MET A 102 11.74 9.24 9.85
C MET A 102 12.07 8.28 8.71
N VAL A 103 11.88 8.75 7.49
CA VAL A 103 12.39 8.06 6.30
C VAL A 103 13.93 8.09 6.34
N ASN A 104 14.55 6.92 6.20
CA ASN A 104 16.01 6.83 6.15
C ASN A 104 16.52 7.26 4.77
N GLY A 105 17.10 8.45 4.70
CA GLY A 105 17.66 9.01 3.48
C GLY A 105 17.98 10.49 3.64
N GLY A 106 18.97 10.97 2.90
CA GLY A 106 19.40 12.35 2.93
C GLY A 106 19.83 12.85 4.33
N ALA A 107 19.80 14.16 4.53
CA ALA A 107 20.23 14.80 5.78
C ALA A 107 19.34 14.44 6.98
N ILE A 108 18.03 14.23 6.76
CA ILE A 108 17.08 13.91 7.83
C ILE A 108 17.38 12.51 8.40
N GLY A 109 17.60 11.52 7.53
CA GLY A 109 17.88 10.15 7.94
C GLY A 109 19.31 9.90 8.44
N ALA A 110 20.25 10.81 8.15
CA ALA A 110 21.66 10.62 8.48
C ALA A 110 21.94 10.49 9.99
N ALA A 111 21.06 11.04 10.83
CA ALA A 111 21.19 11.01 12.29
C ALA A 111 20.50 9.82 12.95
N SER A 112 19.94 8.87 12.16
CA SER A 112 19.27 7.68 12.71
C SER A 112 20.23 6.78 13.45
N ASN A 113 19.83 6.33 14.64
CA ASN A 113 20.60 5.40 15.46
C ASN A 113 19.92 4.04 15.63
N GLN A 114 18.70 3.90 15.10
CA GLN A 114 17.96 2.68 15.00
C GLN A 114 17.34 2.56 13.60
N PHE A 115 17.33 1.37 13.02
CA PHE A 115 16.90 1.16 11.64
C PHE A 115 15.82 0.10 11.56
N VAL A 116 14.88 0.33 10.65
CA VAL A 116 13.84 -0.62 10.26
C VAL A 116 14.00 -0.93 8.79
N GLU A 117 13.91 -2.22 8.45
CA GLU A 117 13.87 -2.72 7.09
C GLU A 117 12.69 -3.70 6.95
N ILE A 118 11.95 -3.60 5.85
CA ILE A 118 10.79 -4.44 5.59
C ILE A 118 10.89 -4.98 4.17
N GLN A 119 10.82 -6.29 4.04
CA GLN A 119 10.69 -6.98 2.76
C GLN A 119 9.31 -7.62 2.70
N ILE A 120 8.44 -7.13 1.84
CA ILE A 120 7.13 -7.74 1.57
C ILE A 120 7.33 -8.93 0.64
N LEU A 121 6.72 -10.06 0.97
CA LEU A 121 6.70 -11.27 0.17
C LEU A 121 5.36 -11.43 -0.56
N ASP A 122 4.27 -11.06 0.11
CA ASP A 122 2.91 -11.02 -0.44
C ASP A 122 2.07 -9.96 0.27
N PHE A 123 1.22 -9.27 -0.47
CA PHE A 123 0.25 -8.32 0.07
C PHE A 123 -0.93 -8.23 -0.90
N SER A 124 -1.71 -9.29 -0.96
CA SER A 124 -2.76 -9.45 -1.96
C SER A 124 -4.06 -10.00 -1.37
N PRO A 125 -5.22 -9.71 -1.99
CA PRO A 125 -6.48 -10.34 -1.65
C PRO A 125 -6.62 -11.72 -2.31
N ASN A 126 -7.24 -12.66 -1.61
CA ASN A 126 -7.67 -13.94 -2.19
C ASN A 126 -9.05 -13.81 -2.88
N VAL A 127 -9.57 -14.90 -3.43
CA VAL A 127 -10.88 -14.96 -4.12
C VAL A 127 -12.07 -14.53 -3.27
N LEU A 128 -11.96 -14.62 -1.95
CA LEU A 128 -12.99 -14.20 -1.00
C LEU A 128 -12.81 -12.74 -0.57
N GLY A 129 -11.79 -12.06 -1.09
CA GLY A 129 -11.46 -10.69 -0.73
C GLY A 129 -10.74 -10.56 0.62
N GLN A 130 -10.34 -11.67 1.27
CA GLN A 130 -9.49 -11.62 2.44
C GLN A 130 -8.07 -11.23 1.99
N VAL A 131 -7.53 -10.17 2.58
CA VAL A 131 -6.16 -9.71 2.30
C VAL A 131 -5.18 -10.43 3.21
N ALA A 132 -4.10 -10.94 2.63
CA ALA A 132 -2.96 -11.49 3.35
C ALA A 132 -1.78 -10.52 3.27
N LEU A 133 -1.04 -10.37 4.37
CA LEU A 133 0.28 -9.74 4.40
C LEU A 133 1.30 -10.75 4.88
N SER A 134 2.28 -11.05 4.04
CA SER A 134 3.46 -11.82 4.40
C SER A 134 4.68 -10.93 4.20
N ALA A 135 5.46 -10.71 5.25
CA ALA A 135 6.61 -9.83 5.23
C ALA A 135 7.73 -10.32 6.14
N GLN A 136 8.94 -9.92 5.83
CA GLN A 136 10.09 -10.03 6.72
C GLN A 136 10.37 -8.65 7.31
N LEU A 137 10.36 -8.59 8.63
CA LEU A 137 10.64 -7.39 9.41
C LEU A 137 12.04 -7.50 9.98
N ALA A 138 12.80 -6.42 9.93
CA ALA A 138 14.12 -6.38 10.52
C ALA A 138 14.36 -5.06 11.24
N THR A 139 15.00 -5.13 12.41
CA THR A 139 15.43 -3.95 13.18
C THR A 139 16.88 -4.08 13.60
N ARG A 140 17.57 -2.93 13.74
CA ARG A 140 18.96 -2.88 14.21
C ARG A 140 19.26 -1.55 14.88
N PHE A 141 19.97 -1.58 16.01
CA PHE A 141 20.65 -0.41 16.55
C PHE A 141 21.94 -0.14 15.78
N SER A 142 22.26 1.15 15.57
CA SER A 142 23.48 1.57 14.88
C SER A 142 24.76 1.04 15.55
N ALA A 143 24.75 0.97 16.88
CA ALA A 143 25.87 0.45 17.66
C ALA A 143 26.02 -1.09 17.56
N SER A 144 24.99 -1.79 17.10
CA SER A 144 25.00 -3.25 16.93
C SER A 144 25.25 -3.61 15.47
N GLN A 145 26.09 -4.64 15.26
CA GLN A 145 26.29 -5.22 13.94
C GLN A 145 25.15 -6.22 13.58
N ASN A 146 24.36 -6.65 14.58
CA ASN A 146 23.38 -7.70 14.41
C ASN A 146 21.99 -7.13 14.14
N TRP A 147 21.34 -7.63 13.09
CA TRP A 147 19.95 -7.43 12.81
C TRP A 147 19.09 -8.43 13.59
N GLN A 148 17.97 -7.97 14.11
CA GLN A 148 16.89 -8.82 14.60
C GLN A 148 15.90 -9.00 13.46
N PHE A 149 15.51 -10.25 13.18
CA PHE A 149 14.62 -10.60 12.08
C PHE A 149 13.36 -11.29 12.59
N GLU A 150 12.26 -11.03 11.92
CA GLU A 150 11.01 -11.72 12.17
C GLU A 150 10.22 -11.91 10.87
N ASN A 151 9.61 -13.08 10.71
CA ASN A 151 8.63 -13.33 9.68
C ASN A 151 7.25 -12.96 10.22
N PHE A 152 6.59 -12.02 9.56
CA PHE A 152 5.27 -11.53 9.91
C PHE A 152 4.25 -12.04 8.89
N ILE A 153 3.19 -12.70 9.36
CA ILE A 153 2.09 -13.15 8.54
C ILE A 153 0.80 -12.79 9.26
N SER A 154 -0.07 -12.06 8.58
CA SER A 154 -1.40 -11.70 9.08
C SER A 154 -2.42 -11.64 7.97
N HIS A 155 -3.70 -11.72 8.34
CA HIS A 155 -4.83 -11.72 7.43
C HIS A 155 -5.92 -10.79 7.96
N SER A 156 -6.52 -10.00 7.07
CA SER A 156 -7.65 -9.14 7.41
C SER A 156 -8.83 -9.42 6.47
N PRO A 157 -10.06 -9.48 6.99
CA PRO A 157 -11.22 -9.49 6.13
C PRO A 157 -11.22 -8.19 5.31
N GLY A 158 -11.36 -8.33 4.02
CA GLY A 158 -11.51 -7.22 3.09
C GLY A 158 -12.90 -7.29 2.43
N GLY A 159 -12.93 -7.31 1.11
CA GLY A 159 -14.16 -7.40 0.33
C GLY A 159 -13.86 -7.52 -1.15
N GLN A 160 -14.84 -7.14 -1.97
CA GLN A 160 -14.73 -7.23 -3.43
C GLN A 160 -14.55 -5.85 -4.08
N THR A 161 -14.43 -4.78 -3.29
CA THR A 161 -14.26 -3.41 -3.78
C THR A 161 -12.88 -2.85 -3.45
N PRO A 162 -12.34 -1.92 -4.25
CA PRO A 162 -11.06 -1.27 -3.98
C PRO A 162 -10.98 -0.67 -2.57
N GLU A 163 -12.05 -0.01 -2.13
CA GLU A 163 -12.11 0.62 -0.82
C GLU A 163 -11.91 -0.39 0.32
N THR A 164 -12.65 -1.52 0.28
CA THR A 164 -12.56 -2.54 1.32
C THR A 164 -11.21 -3.26 1.32
N ILE A 165 -10.61 -3.47 0.16
CA ILE A 165 -9.26 -4.04 0.03
C ILE A 165 -8.22 -3.07 0.60
N VAL A 166 -8.26 -1.79 0.23
CA VAL A 166 -7.30 -0.78 0.73
C VAL A 166 -7.46 -0.56 2.23
N ALA A 167 -8.68 -0.61 2.76
CA ALA A 167 -8.93 -0.57 4.20
C ALA A 167 -8.30 -1.76 4.93
N ALA A 168 -8.48 -2.98 4.41
CA ALA A 168 -7.85 -4.19 4.96
C ALA A 168 -6.31 -4.14 4.88
N MET A 169 -5.76 -3.66 3.76
CA MET A 169 -4.32 -3.43 3.62
C MET A 169 -3.80 -2.41 4.64
N SER A 170 -4.54 -1.31 4.87
CA SER A 170 -4.18 -0.30 5.88
C SER A 170 -4.17 -0.89 7.29
N SER A 171 -5.17 -1.72 7.63
CA SER A 171 -5.24 -2.42 8.92
C SER A 171 -4.04 -3.33 9.14
N LEU A 172 -3.74 -4.22 8.18
CA LEU A 172 -2.59 -5.13 8.24
C LEU A 172 -1.25 -4.40 8.34
N TRP A 173 -1.13 -3.25 7.65
CA TRP A 173 0.06 -2.41 7.75
C TRP A 173 0.19 -1.76 9.12
N GLY A 174 -0.94 -1.46 9.78
CA GLY A 174 -1.00 -1.06 11.19
C GLY A 174 -0.52 -2.17 12.12
N GLU A 175 -0.93 -3.42 11.91
CA GLU A 175 -0.48 -4.58 12.69
C GLU A 175 1.03 -4.83 12.54
N ALA A 176 1.56 -4.70 11.32
CA ALA A 176 3.01 -4.76 11.11
C ALA A 176 3.76 -3.67 11.87
N ALA A 177 3.17 -2.47 11.98
CA ALA A 177 3.74 -1.39 12.80
C ALA A 177 3.66 -1.70 14.31
N ASP A 178 2.60 -2.35 14.80
CA ASP A 178 2.52 -2.80 16.20
C ASP A 178 3.65 -3.79 16.51
N ARG A 179 3.92 -4.70 15.57
CA ARG A 179 5.01 -5.67 15.72
C ARG A 179 6.37 -5.01 15.71
N LEU A 180 6.62 -4.12 14.76
CA LEU A 180 7.86 -3.34 14.70
C LEU A 180 8.06 -2.48 15.95
N ALA A 181 7.01 -1.84 16.46
CA ALA A 181 7.10 -1.06 17.70
C ALA A 181 7.52 -1.93 18.89
N THR A 182 7.08 -3.19 18.94
CA THR A 182 7.54 -4.17 19.96
C THR A 182 9.01 -4.54 19.80
N MET A 183 9.51 -4.66 18.55
CA MET A 183 10.92 -4.98 18.28
C MET A 183 11.86 -3.79 18.58
N LEU A 184 11.32 -2.56 18.60
CA LEU A 184 12.07 -1.32 18.79
C LEU A 184 12.05 -0.84 20.25
N SER A 185 11.10 -1.27 21.06
CA SER A 185 10.97 -0.98 22.50
C SER A 185 11.67 -2.05 23.37
#